data_9f67a28562c63cf1e5e13c61bd4df2ae
#
_entry.id   9f67a28562c63cf1e5e13c61bd4df2ae
#
_cell.length_a   1.000
_cell.length_b   1.000
_cell.length_c   1.000
_cell.angle_alpha   90.00
_cell.angle_beta   90.00
_cell.angle_gamma   90.00
#
_symmetry.space_group_name_H-M   'P 1'
#
loop_
_entity.id
_entity.type
_entity.pdbx_description
1 polymer ?
#
loop_
_entity_poly.entity_id
_entity_poly.type
_entity_poly.pdbx_seq_one_letter_code
_entity_poly.pdbx_strand_id
1 'polypeptide(L)'
;MKKDPFQYIFRFCCDPGFNDAEEIPALLRYVDEADIDDVAVFANVEEINTGHMSFDEQDVYLAMMRKISALLAEKGVTMSVNQWHSVMHADLGKTLRPEQNFRPMVDVEGNEAKLCVCPLCGEWQKYIARLYARYAELEPSILWVEDDFRLHNHEPLAWGGCFCDEHMKLYSARAGKPLTREEFLAGVLRPGEPHPYRKIWLDVSRETMLSAAGAIGQAVRAASKQAKVGLMSSAPHIHAAEGRDWHALLHTLAAGRPPVDRVHLPGYQENSPSNYLHGFNMVSMLTRAMLPSETEVYPELENFPFSLFSKSRRFTR
;
A
#
# COMPACT_ATOMS: atom_id res chain seq x y z
N MET A 1 -0.55 -31.24 -18.49
CA MET A 1 -1.59 -30.20 -18.51
C MET A 1 -0.92 -28.88 -18.90
N LYS A 2 -1.48 -28.08 -19.79
CA LYS A 2 -1.02 -26.70 -20.00
C LYS A 2 -1.31 -25.97 -18.69
N LYS A 3 -0.27 -25.35 -18.07
CA LYS A 3 -0.46 -24.50 -16.92
C LYS A 3 -1.40 -23.36 -17.32
N ASP A 4 -2.40 -23.06 -16.49
CA ASP A 4 -3.27 -21.91 -16.70
C ASP A 4 -2.39 -20.67 -16.87
N PRO A 5 -2.66 -19.80 -17.84
CA PRO A 5 -1.90 -18.55 -18.00
C PRO A 5 -2.13 -17.56 -16.86
N PHE A 6 -3.11 -17.78 -16.01
CA PHE A 6 -3.39 -16.95 -14.84
C PHE A 6 -2.76 -17.54 -13.60
N GLN A 7 -2.39 -16.65 -12.66
CA GLN A 7 -1.97 -17.00 -11.30
C GLN A 7 -3.03 -16.50 -10.33
N TYR A 8 -3.44 -17.39 -9.42
CA TYR A 8 -4.43 -17.08 -8.40
C TYR A 8 -3.74 -16.85 -7.06
N ILE A 9 -3.85 -15.61 -6.56
CA ILE A 9 -3.32 -15.20 -5.24
C ILE A 9 -4.48 -15.14 -4.26
N PHE A 10 -4.39 -15.92 -3.19
CA PHE A 10 -5.36 -15.89 -2.10
C PHE A 10 -4.88 -14.98 -0.96
N ARG A 11 -5.71 -14.03 -0.52
CA ARG A 11 -5.42 -13.16 0.62
C ARG A 11 -5.74 -13.89 1.93
N PHE A 12 -4.78 -13.96 2.82
CA PHE A 12 -4.91 -14.66 4.09
C PHE A 12 -4.46 -13.78 5.26
N CYS A 13 -5.32 -13.71 6.28
CA CYS A 13 -5.06 -12.98 7.52
C CYS A 13 -5.21 -13.94 8.69
N CYS A 14 -4.24 -13.93 9.60
CA CYS A 14 -4.41 -14.48 10.94
C CYS A 14 -3.55 -13.72 11.94
N ASP A 15 -3.95 -13.74 13.19
CA ASP A 15 -3.25 -13.07 14.28
C ASP A 15 -2.36 -14.09 15.01
N PRO A 16 -1.02 -13.91 14.96
CA PRO A 16 -0.10 -14.85 15.59
C PRO A 16 -0.35 -15.01 17.10
N GLY A 17 -0.53 -16.26 17.54
CA GLY A 17 -0.80 -16.59 18.95
C GLY A 17 -2.26 -16.37 19.41
N PHE A 18 -3.13 -15.89 18.51
CA PHE A 18 -4.56 -15.77 18.80
C PHE A 18 -5.40 -16.80 18.04
N ASN A 19 -5.40 -16.77 16.72
CA ASN A 19 -6.18 -17.68 15.89
C ASN A 19 -5.37 -18.50 14.88
N ASP A 20 -4.06 -18.33 14.84
CA ASP A 20 -3.17 -19.01 13.88
C ASP A 20 -3.22 -20.55 14.00
N ALA A 21 -3.52 -21.08 15.18
CA ALA A 21 -3.67 -22.52 15.41
C ALA A 21 -4.88 -23.13 14.68
N GLU A 22 -5.92 -22.34 14.42
CA GLU A 22 -7.14 -22.76 13.70
C GLU A 22 -7.08 -22.38 12.23
N GLU A 23 -6.65 -21.15 11.95
CA GLU A 23 -6.66 -20.56 10.62
C GLU A 23 -5.62 -21.18 9.67
N ILE A 24 -4.42 -21.54 10.15
CA ILE A 24 -3.41 -22.16 9.29
C ILE A 24 -3.88 -23.54 8.79
N PRO A 25 -4.42 -24.46 9.61
CA PRO A 25 -4.99 -25.69 9.09
C PRO A 25 -6.18 -25.48 8.15
N ALA A 26 -6.99 -24.43 8.37
CA ALA A 26 -8.08 -24.09 7.47
C ALA A 26 -7.57 -23.60 6.11
N LEU A 27 -6.55 -22.76 6.11
CA LEU A 27 -5.86 -22.33 4.89
C LEU A 27 -5.34 -23.53 4.08
N LEU A 28 -4.66 -24.47 4.73
CA LEU A 28 -4.07 -25.64 4.05
C LEU A 28 -5.13 -26.54 3.43
N ARG A 29 -6.28 -26.72 4.09
CA ARG A 29 -7.43 -27.43 3.49
C ARG A 29 -7.99 -26.70 2.28
N TYR A 30 -8.11 -25.37 2.38
CA TYR A 30 -8.60 -24.55 1.27
C TYR A 30 -7.63 -24.60 0.06
N VAL A 31 -6.33 -24.56 0.29
CA VAL A 31 -5.31 -24.70 -0.77
C VAL A 31 -5.39 -26.07 -1.45
N ASP A 32 -5.73 -27.14 -0.73
CA ASP A 32 -5.94 -28.48 -1.32
C ASP A 32 -7.22 -28.57 -2.18
N GLU A 33 -8.23 -27.74 -1.89
CA GLU A 33 -9.52 -27.73 -2.56
C GLU A 33 -9.59 -26.74 -3.72
N ALA A 34 -8.73 -25.71 -3.71
CA ALA A 34 -8.72 -24.61 -4.65
C ALA A 34 -7.40 -24.58 -5.45
N ASP A 35 -7.48 -24.13 -6.69
CA ASP A 35 -6.31 -24.02 -7.57
C ASP A 35 -5.57 -22.69 -7.29
N ILE A 36 -4.88 -22.62 -6.15
CA ILE A 36 -4.16 -21.45 -5.65
C ILE A 36 -2.68 -21.58 -6.01
N ASP A 37 -2.09 -20.55 -6.59
CA ASP A 37 -0.66 -20.48 -6.91
C ASP A 37 0.18 -19.79 -5.83
N ASP A 38 -0.43 -18.80 -5.14
CA ASP A 38 0.25 -17.99 -4.12
C ASP A 38 -0.71 -17.60 -3.00
N VAL A 39 -0.18 -17.50 -1.79
CA VAL A 39 -0.92 -17.00 -0.63
C VAL A 39 -0.28 -15.71 -0.15
N ALA A 40 -1.01 -14.59 -0.25
CA ALA A 40 -0.60 -13.31 0.31
C ALA A 40 -0.94 -13.27 1.81
N VAL A 41 0.07 -13.44 2.65
CA VAL A 41 -0.08 -13.39 4.11
C VAL A 41 0.01 -11.95 4.58
N PHE A 42 -1.05 -11.49 5.22
CA PHE A 42 -1.16 -10.13 5.74
C PHE A 42 -0.63 -10.01 7.16
N ALA A 43 0.10 -8.93 7.42
CA ALA A 43 0.56 -8.58 8.75
C ALA A 43 -0.05 -7.27 9.22
N ASN A 44 -0.43 -7.22 10.51
CA ASN A 44 -0.88 -6.01 11.19
C ASN A 44 -2.11 -5.36 10.51
N VAL A 45 -3.09 -6.19 10.11
CA VAL A 45 -4.32 -5.72 9.45
C VAL A 45 -5.13 -4.78 10.33
N GLU A 46 -6.06 -4.04 9.75
CA GLU A 46 -6.77 -2.93 10.40
C GLU A 46 -7.43 -3.30 11.73
N GLU A 47 -8.04 -4.47 11.82
CA GLU A 47 -8.78 -4.94 13.00
C GLU A 47 -7.86 -5.23 14.19
N ILE A 48 -6.61 -5.65 13.94
CA ILE A 48 -5.61 -6.01 14.96
C ILE A 48 -4.39 -5.11 14.93
N ASN A 49 -4.47 -4.00 14.22
CA ASN A 49 -3.38 -3.07 14.02
C ASN A 49 -2.84 -2.51 15.33
N THR A 50 -1.53 -2.56 15.49
CA THR A 50 -0.79 -1.99 16.64
C THR A 50 -0.13 -0.64 16.34
N GLY A 51 -0.41 -0.03 15.20
CA GLY A 51 0.29 1.14 14.66
C GLY A 51 1.53 0.75 13.88
N HIS A 52 2.53 1.62 13.82
CA HIS A 52 3.82 1.25 13.25
C HIS A 52 4.46 0.16 14.13
N MET A 53 4.52 -1.04 13.59
CA MET A 53 4.94 -2.25 14.30
C MET A 53 6.37 -2.13 14.84
N SER A 54 6.61 -2.58 16.06
CA SER A 54 7.97 -2.77 16.55
C SER A 54 8.63 -3.96 15.86
N PHE A 55 9.96 -4.05 15.93
CA PHE A 55 10.66 -5.20 15.35
C PHE A 55 10.43 -6.49 16.15
N ASP A 56 10.13 -6.39 17.44
CA ASP A 56 9.76 -7.56 18.26
C ASP A 56 8.38 -8.09 17.88
N GLU A 57 7.41 -7.21 17.61
CA GLU A 57 6.12 -7.60 17.04
C GLU A 57 6.29 -8.24 15.65
N GLN A 58 7.17 -7.66 14.82
CA GLN A 58 7.47 -8.25 13.50
C GLN A 58 8.09 -9.65 13.63
N ASP A 59 8.92 -9.92 14.65
CA ASP A 59 9.50 -11.24 14.86
C ASP A 59 8.46 -12.32 15.06
N VAL A 60 7.36 -12.00 15.73
CA VAL A 60 6.24 -12.92 15.92
C VAL A 60 5.57 -13.25 14.57
N TYR A 61 5.31 -12.24 13.74
CA TYR A 61 4.79 -12.44 12.38
C TYR A 61 5.77 -13.22 11.50
N LEU A 62 7.06 -12.90 11.55
CA LEU A 62 8.08 -13.60 10.77
C LEU A 62 8.17 -15.09 11.15
N ALA A 63 8.05 -15.43 12.43
CA ALA A 63 8.03 -16.82 12.88
C ALA A 63 6.82 -17.59 12.32
N MET A 64 5.63 -16.98 12.37
CA MET A 64 4.40 -17.54 11.78
C MET A 64 4.54 -17.70 10.25
N MET A 65 5.02 -16.68 9.56
CA MET A 65 5.17 -16.69 8.10
C MET A 65 6.18 -17.75 7.63
N ARG A 66 7.28 -17.97 8.36
CA ARG A 66 8.21 -19.08 8.06
C ARG A 66 7.51 -20.43 8.13
N LYS A 67 6.66 -20.65 9.14
CA LYS A 67 5.86 -21.86 9.26
C LYS A 67 4.88 -22.02 8.09
N ILE A 68 4.16 -20.96 7.76
CA ILE A 68 3.21 -20.96 6.63
C ILE A 68 3.94 -21.22 5.30
N SER A 69 5.05 -20.54 5.06
CA SER A 69 5.86 -20.71 3.83
C SER A 69 6.33 -22.15 3.66
N ALA A 70 6.81 -22.79 4.72
CA ALA A 70 7.25 -24.18 4.66
C ALA A 70 6.10 -25.13 4.32
N LEU A 71 4.92 -24.96 4.95
CA LEU A 71 3.75 -25.79 4.70
C LEU A 71 3.17 -25.59 3.30
N LEU A 72 3.16 -24.36 2.78
CA LEU A 72 2.75 -24.08 1.40
C LEU A 72 3.72 -24.67 0.37
N ALA A 73 5.02 -24.61 0.65
CA ALA A 73 6.04 -25.19 -0.24
C ALA A 73 5.87 -26.71 -0.44
N GLU A 74 5.42 -27.45 0.60
CA GLU A 74 5.08 -28.87 0.49
C GLU A 74 3.95 -29.15 -0.51
N LYS A 75 3.11 -28.14 -0.75
CA LYS A 75 1.98 -28.19 -1.70
C LYS A 75 2.30 -27.56 -3.06
N GLY A 76 3.53 -27.05 -3.25
CA GLY A 76 3.94 -26.36 -4.48
C GLY A 76 3.34 -24.96 -4.64
N VAL A 77 2.84 -24.37 -3.55
CA VAL A 77 2.25 -23.02 -3.51
C VAL A 77 3.28 -22.03 -2.95
N THR A 78 3.37 -20.86 -3.54
CA THR A 78 4.26 -19.80 -3.07
C THR A 78 3.59 -18.93 -2.00
N MET A 79 4.39 -18.13 -1.32
CA MET A 79 3.91 -17.15 -0.35
C MET A 79 4.36 -15.74 -0.77
N SER A 80 3.43 -14.81 -0.79
CA SER A 80 3.71 -13.38 -0.78
C SER A 80 3.37 -12.77 0.58
N VAL A 81 3.88 -11.58 0.87
CA VAL A 81 3.66 -10.91 2.15
C VAL A 81 3.10 -9.52 1.91
N ASN A 82 2.04 -9.18 2.63
CA ASN A 82 1.49 -7.84 2.67
C ASN A 82 1.63 -7.25 4.08
N GLN A 83 2.43 -6.19 4.19
CA GLN A 83 2.40 -5.30 5.32
C GLN A 83 1.25 -4.32 5.13
N TRP A 84 0.16 -4.46 5.92
CA TRP A 84 -1.08 -3.69 5.77
C TRP A 84 -0.90 -2.17 5.84
N HIS A 85 0.10 -1.70 6.54
CA HIS A 85 0.34 -0.27 6.69
C HIS A 85 1.76 0.09 6.27
N SER A 86 1.86 1.13 5.42
CA SER A 86 3.12 1.82 5.14
C SER A 86 3.19 3.15 5.92
N VAL A 87 2.46 4.17 5.50
CA VAL A 87 2.36 5.46 6.20
C VAL A 87 1.17 5.52 7.17
N MET A 88 0.32 4.52 7.23
CA MET A 88 -0.96 4.32 7.91
C MET A 88 -2.14 4.87 7.11
N HIS A 89 -3.20 4.05 7.00
CA HIS A 89 -4.46 4.46 6.35
C HIS A 89 -5.15 5.58 7.11
N ALA A 90 -5.14 5.49 8.45
CA ALA A 90 -5.76 6.44 9.35
C ALA A 90 -5.10 6.36 10.73
N ASP A 91 -5.38 7.34 11.61
CA ASP A 91 -4.90 7.31 12.99
C ASP A 91 -5.54 6.19 13.83
N LEU A 92 -6.74 5.74 13.50
CA LEU A 92 -7.48 4.64 14.16
C LEU A 92 -7.54 4.79 15.70
N GLY A 93 -7.57 6.03 16.19
CA GLY A 93 -7.56 6.32 17.63
C GLY A 93 -6.22 6.07 18.34
N LYS A 94 -5.14 5.82 17.60
CA LYS A 94 -3.80 5.53 18.11
C LYS A 94 -2.84 6.71 17.92
N THR A 95 -1.67 6.59 18.51
CA THR A 95 -0.59 7.58 18.41
C THR A 95 0.73 6.88 18.17
N LEU A 96 1.70 7.62 17.65
CA LEU A 96 3.10 7.16 17.59
C LEU A 96 3.59 6.78 18.99
N ARG A 97 4.41 5.76 19.06
CA ARG A 97 5.06 5.32 20.30
C ARG A 97 6.19 6.30 20.67
N PRO A 98 6.52 6.43 21.96
CA PRO A 98 7.56 7.37 22.40
C PRO A 98 8.92 7.19 21.74
N GLU A 99 9.27 5.96 21.37
CA GLU A 99 10.52 5.62 20.69
C GLU A 99 10.51 5.89 19.18
N GLN A 100 9.33 6.15 18.60
CA GLN A 100 9.15 6.41 17.18
C GLN A 100 9.28 7.90 16.87
N ASN A 101 10.49 8.35 16.60
CA ASN A 101 10.76 9.75 16.22
C ASN A 101 10.32 10.04 14.78
N PHE A 102 9.09 9.65 14.41
CA PHE A 102 8.55 9.89 13.08
C PHE A 102 7.86 11.25 13.04
N ARG A 103 8.02 11.96 11.93
CA ARG A 103 7.31 13.22 11.71
C ARG A 103 5.89 12.91 11.27
N PRO A 104 4.87 13.46 11.95
CA PRO A 104 3.48 13.35 11.52
C PRO A 104 3.23 13.98 10.16
N MET A 105 2.24 13.48 9.44
CA MET A 105 1.66 14.15 8.28
C MET A 105 0.82 15.35 8.74
N VAL A 106 0.86 16.43 7.96
CA VAL A 106 0.10 17.66 8.24
C VAL A 106 -0.80 17.94 7.05
N ASP A 107 -2.06 18.23 7.31
CA ASP A 107 -3.06 18.50 6.29
C ASP A 107 -3.09 19.96 5.83
N VAL A 108 -4.05 20.28 4.94
CA VAL A 108 -4.26 21.62 4.39
C VAL A 108 -4.68 22.65 5.45
N GLU A 109 -5.34 22.22 6.53
CA GLU A 109 -5.77 23.08 7.64
C GLU A 109 -4.68 23.27 8.69
N GLY A 110 -3.63 22.44 8.66
CA GLY A 110 -2.53 22.42 9.60
C GLY A 110 -2.74 21.48 10.78
N ASN A 111 -3.72 20.60 10.68
CA ASN A 111 -3.89 19.54 11.64
C ASN A 111 -2.79 18.49 11.46
N GLU A 112 -2.22 18.05 12.57
CA GLU A 112 -1.24 16.96 12.57
C GLU A 112 -1.92 15.63 12.82
N ALA A 113 -1.55 14.62 12.04
CA ALA A 113 -1.91 13.25 12.34
C ALA A 113 -1.23 12.77 13.63
N LYS A 114 -1.82 11.80 14.29
CA LYS A 114 -1.24 11.18 15.48
C LYS A 114 -0.45 9.92 15.17
N LEU A 115 -0.76 9.26 14.08
CA LEU A 115 -0.16 8.01 13.65
C LEU A 115 0.30 8.02 12.20
N CYS A 116 -0.43 8.71 11.30
CA CYS A 116 -0.04 8.81 9.90
C CYS A 116 1.23 9.67 9.77
N VAL A 117 2.25 9.11 9.11
CA VAL A 117 3.58 9.73 9.04
C VAL A 117 3.86 10.37 7.69
N CYS A 118 4.64 11.43 7.71
CA CYS A 118 5.13 12.08 6.49
C CYS A 118 6.17 11.18 5.79
N PRO A 119 5.95 10.77 4.52
CA PRO A 119 6.89 9.92 3.80
C PRO A 119 8.27 10.54 3.57
N LEU A 120 8.42 11.87 3.76
CA LEU A 120 9.70 12.57 3.72
C LEU A 120 10.51 12.41 5.03
N CYS A 121 9.93 11.82 6.08
CA CYS A 121 10.62 11.61 7.34
C CYS A 121 11.74 10.57 7.21
N GLY A 122 13.00 10.98 7.34
CA GLY A 122 14.16 10.09 7.18
C GLY A 122 14.18 8.94 8.20
N GLU A 123 13.73 9.16 9.43
CA GLU A 123 13.67 8.09 10.45
C GLU A 123 12.60 7.04 10.08
N TRP A 124 11.45 7.48 9.58
CA TRP A 124 10.46 6.54 9.07
C TRP A 124 10.95 5.81 7.81
N GLN A 125 11.64 6.48 6.88
CA GLN A 125 12.21 5.80 5.71
C GLN A 125 13.21 4.71 6.09
N LYS A 126 14.05 4.94 7.10
CA LYS A 126 14.95 3.92 7.66
C LYS A 126 14.17 2.75 8.28
N TYR A 127 13.12 3.07 9.03
CA TYR A 127 12.26 2.07 9.66
C TYR A 127 11.57 1.19 8.62
N ILE A 128 10.87 1.80 7.65
CA ILE A 128 10.11 1.04 6.64
C ILE A 128 11.04 0.21 5.74
N ALA A 129 12.20 0.74 5.37
CA ALA A 129 13.22 0.01 4.64
C ALA A 129 13.67 -1.24 5.39
N ARG A 130 13.97 -1.11 6.69
CA ARG A 130 14.35 -2.24 7.54
C ARG A 130 13.21 -3.24 7.71
N LEU A 131 11.98 -2.76 7.87
CA LEU A 131 10.79 -3.62 8.00
C LEU A 131 10.63 -4.52 6.76
N TYR A 132 10.72 -3.94 5.57
CA TYR A 132 10.61 -4.67 4.30
C TYR A 132 11.82 -5.57 4.03
N ALA A 133 13.04 -5.15 4.40
CA ALA A 133 14.23 -5.99 4.30
C ALA A 133 14.09 -7.31 5.11
N ARG A 134 13.55 -7.22 6.31
CA ARG A 134 13.31 -8.41 7.16
C ARG A 134 12.26 -9.36 6.60
N TYR A 135 11.21 -8.84 5.98
CA TYR A 135 10.27 -9.68 5.22
C TYR A 135 10.92 -10.31 3.99
N ALA A 136 11.81 -9.57 3.32
CA ALA A 136 12.52 -10.07 2.15
C ALA A 136 13.42 -11.28 2.45
N GLU A 137 13.93 -11.40 3.69
CA GLU A 137 14.71 -12.58 4.16
C GLU A 137 13.90 -13.88 4.17
N LEU A 138 12.57 -13.80 4.10
CA LEU A 138 11.70 -14.98 3.91
C LEU A 138 11.69 -15.49 2.47
N GLU A 139 12.32 -14.78 1.54
CA GLU A 139 12.30 -15.05 0.09
C GLU A 139 10.87 -15.20 -0.47
N PRO A 140 9.94 -14.29 -0.16
CA PRO A 140 8.58 -14.35 -0.67
C PRO A 140 8.56 -14.12 -2.18
N SER A 141 7.50 -14.57 -2.86
CA SER A 141 7.28 -14.30 -4.29
C SER A 141 7.14 -12.79 -4.56
N ILE A 142 6.33 -12.13 -3.75
CA ILE A 142 6.06 -10.69 -3.82
C ILE A 142 5.98 -10.11 -2.39
N LEU A 143 6.56 -8.93 -2.21
CA LEU A 143 6.33 -8.06 -1.05
C LEU A 143 5.42 -6.92 -1.47
N TRP A 144 4.23 -6.89 -0.91
CA TRP A 144 3.23 -5.88 -1.24
C TRP A 144 3.38 -4.64 -0.38
N VAL A 145 3.44 -3.48 -1.04
CA VAL A 145 3.27 -2.15 -0.43
C VAL A 145 1.80 -1.78 -0.57
N GLU A 146 1.14 -1.50 0.55
CA GLU A 146 -0.30 -1.28 0.61
C GLU A 146 -0.72 0.05 -0.02
N ASP A 147 -2.00 0.21 -0.28
CA ASP A 147 -2.53 1.37 -0.99
C ASP A 147 -2.55 2.65 -0.15
N ASP A 148 -2.25 2.56 1.16
CA ASP A 148 -1.97 3.71 2.02
C ASP A 148 -0.67 4.45 1.64
N PHE A 149 0.13 3.89 0.71
CA PHE A 149 1.34 4.51 0.19
C PHE A 149 1.01 5.68 -0.76
N ARG A 150 0.50 6.76 -0.15
CA ARG A 150 0.01 7.99 -0.80
C ARG A 150 0.08 9.17 0.15
N LEU A 151 -0.22 10.39 -0.35
CA LEU A 151 -0.25 11.64 0.43
C LEU A 151 -1.66 12.17 0.69
N HIS A 152 -2.70 11.42 0.39
CA HIS A 152 -4.10 11.83 0.55
C HIS A 152 -4.93 10.72 1.18
N ASN A 153 -6.11 11.08 1.66
CA ASN A 153 -7.07 10.14 2.25
C ASN A 153 -6.48 9.36 3.44
N HIS A 154 -6.07 10.11 4.46
CA HIS A 154 -5.56 9.59 5.74
C HIS A 154 -6.37 10.21 6.88
N GLU A 155 -7.40 9.56 7.33
CA GLU A 155 -8.22 10.08 8.43
C GLU A 155 -7.42 10.22 9.75
N PRO A 156 -7.60 11.32 10.51
CA PRO A 156 -8.64 12.35 10.37
C PRO A 156 -8.23 13.58 9.54
N LEU A 157 -7.15 13.50 8.76
CA LEU A 157 -6.63 14.62 8.00
C LEU A 157 -7.58 15.06 6.89
N ALA A 158 -7.73 16.39 6.75
CA ALA A 158 -8.51 16.97 5.68
C ALA A 158 -7.72 16.95 4.36
N TRP A 159 -8.30 16.38 3.31
CA TRP A 159 -7.75 16.31 1.97
C TRP A 159 -6.26 15.90 1.92
N GLY A 160 -5.53 16.23 0.85
CA GLY A 160 -4.14 15.83 0.67
C GLY A 160 -3.15 16.49 1.61
N GLY A 161 -2.02 15.83 1.79
CA GLY A 161 -0.82 16.30 2.49
C GLY A 161 0.40 16.18 1.59
N CYS A 162 1.61 16.46 2.06
CA CYS A 162 1.88 16.88 3.42
C CYS A 162 2.29 18.36 3.44
N PHE A 163 1.86 19.08 4.47
CA PHE A 163 2.21 20.50 4.68
C PHE A 163 3.01 20.70 5.98
N CYS A 164 3.73 19.68 6.43
CA CYS A 164 4.68 19.79 7.54
C CYS A 164 5.83 20.76 7.21
N ASP A 165 6.54 21.20 8.22
CA ASP A 165 7.62 22.20 8.06
C ASP A 165 8.64 21.85 6.97
N GLU A 166 9.00 20.56 6.84
CA GLU A 166 9.95 20.15 5.79
C GLU A 166 9.36 20.29 4.37
N HIS A 167 8.09 19.93 4.19
CA HIS A 167 7.41 20.17 2.92
C HIS A 167 7.28 21.67 2.64
N MET A 168 6.92 22.47 3.63
CA MET A 168 6.82 23.93 3.47
C MET A 168 8.17 24.57 3.10
N LYS A 169 9.29 24.06 3.64
CA LYS A 169 10.64 24.48 3.22
C LYS A 169 10.90 24.14 1.75
N LEU A 170 10.53 22.93 1.30
CA LEU A 170 10.68 22.53 -0.10
C LEU A 170 9.82 23.38 -1.03
N TYR A 171 8.55 23.62 -0.68
CA TYR A 171 7.67 24.48 -1.48
C TYR A 171 8.21 25.89 -1.58
N SER A 172 8.66 26.47 -0.46
CA SER A 172 9.29 27.80 -0.44
C SER A 172 10.54 27.88 -1.30
N ALA A 173 11.43 26.89 -1.17
CA ALA A 173 12.65 26.82 -1.97
C ALA A 173 12.36 26.75 -3.49
N ARG A 174 11.36 25.92 -3.89
CA ARG A 174 10.95 25.80 -5.30
C ARG A 174 10.23 27.05 -5.81
N ALA A 175 9.54 27.79 -4.95
CA ALA A 175 8.89 29.06 -5.28
C ALA A 175 9.88 30.23 -5.32
N GLY A 176 11.10 30.06 -4.82
CA GLY A 176 12.14 31.11 -4.76
C GLY A 176 11.87 32.19 -3.70
N LYS A 177 10.96 31.95 -2.78
CA LYS A 177 10.63 32.86 -1.67
C LYS A 177 10.02 32.12 -0.49
N PRO A 178 10.13 32.65 0.73
CA PRO A 178 9.37 32.11 1.87
C PRO A 178 7.87 32.17 1.60
N LEU A 179 7.16 31.09 2.00
CA LEU A 179 5.70 30.98 1.86
C LEU A 179 5.12 30.44 3.17
N THR A 180 4.00 31.03 3.60
CA THR A 180 3.15 30.39 4.58
C THR A 180 2.31 29.28 3.90
N ARG A 181 1.77 28.37 4.71
CA ARG A 181 0.87 27.34 4.19
C ARG A 181 -0.35 27.95 3.48
N GLU A 182 -0.96 28.98 4.07
CA GLU A 182 -2.11 29.67 3.53
C GLU A 182 -1.82 30.32 2.19
N GLU A 183 -0.66 31.02 2.06
CA GLU A 183 -0.23 31.62 0.80
C GLU A 183 0.00 30.57 -0.29
N PHE A 184 0.61 29.45 0.06
CA PHE A 184 0.87 28.37 -0.87
C PHE A 184 -0.43 27.73 -1.34
N LEU A 185 -1.32 27.38 -0.40
CA LEU A 185 -2.62 26.79 -0.69
C LEU A 185 -3.53 27.69 -1.51
N ALA A 186 -3.53 28.99 -1.27
CA ALA A 186 -4.28 29.93 -2.08
C ALA A 186 -3.88 29.88 -3.56
N GLY A 187 -2.62 29.56 -3.85
CA GLY A 187 -2.15 29.30 -5.21
C GLY A 187 -2.53 27.90 -5.71
N VAL A 188 -2.26 26.85 -4.92
CA VAL A 188 -2.53 25.45 -5.29
C VAL A 188 -4.00 25.23 -5.61
N LEU A 189 -4.91 25.74 -4.78
CA LEU A 189 -6.35 25.53 -4.87
C LEU A 189 -7.07 26.63 -5.70
N ARG A 190 -6.34 27.56 -6.27
CA ARG A 190 -6.90 28.63 -7.08
C ARG A 190 -7.75 28.06 -8.23
N PRO A 191 -9.02 28.44 -8.35
CA PRO A 191 -9.85 28.04 -9.48
C PRO A 191 -9.40 28.72 -10.78
N GLY A 192 -9.76 28.12 -11.92
CA GLY A 192 -9.40 28.61 -13.26
C GLY A 192 -8.01 28.17 -13.70
N GLU A 193 -7.27 29.06 -14.35
CA GLU A 193 -5.93 28.73 -14.84
C GLU A 193 -4.99 28.27 -13.71
N PRO A 194 -4.27 27.14 -13.92
CA PRO A 194 -3.40 26.58 -12.89
C PRO A 194 -2.33 27.57 -12.44
N HIS A 195 -2.23 27.83 -11.15
CA HIS A 195 -1.16 28.62 -10.59
C HIS A 195 0.17 27.81 -10.58
N PRO A 196 1.35 28.42 -10.75
CA PRO A 196 2.63 27.72 -10.71
C PRO A 196 2.86 26.90 -9.44
N TYR A 197 2.29 27.28 -8.30
CA TYR A 197 2.38 26.50 -7.05
C TYR A 197 1.73 25.13 -7.13
N ARG A 198 0.71 24.94 -7.98
CA ARG A 198 0.13 23.62 -8.22
C ARG A 198 1.16 22.64 -8.79
N LYS A 199 1.97 23.11 -9.75
CA LYS A 199 3.07 22.30 -10.29
C LYS A 199 4.11 21.98 -9.22
N ILE A 200 4.50 22.97 -8.41
CA ILE A 200 5.45 22.77 -7.31
C ILE A 200 4.94 21.71 -6.33
N TRP A 201 3.68 21.80 -5.95
CA TRP A 201 3.04 20.83 -5.05
C TRP A 201 3.06 19.41 -5.61
N LEU A 202 2.64 19.23 -6.87
CA LEU A 202 2.62 17.92 -7.54
C LEU A 202 4.04 17.34 -7.72
N ASP A 203 5.02 18.17 -8.08
CA ASP A 203 6.42 17.73 -8.25
C ASP A 203 7.01 17.27 -6.92
N VAL A 204 6.85 18.05 -5.85
CA VAL A 204 7.36 17.70 -4.51
C VAL A 204 6.64 16.48 -3.95
N SER A 205 5.33 16.35 -4.16
CA SER A 205 4.56 15.16 -3.76
C SER A 205 5.10 13.90 -4.45
N ARG A 206 5.33 13.97 -5.75
CA ARG A 206 5.92 12.89 -6.54
C ARG A 206 7.31 12.51 -6.03
N GLU A 207 8.20 13.48 -5.87
CA GLU A 207 9.56 13.25 -5.40
C GLU A 207 9.60 12.64 -4.00
N THR A 208 8.69 13.07 -3.11
CA THR A 208 8.53 12.50 -1.77
C THR A 208 8.19 11.02 -1.83
N MET A 209 7.19 10.66 -2.64
CA MET A 209 6.79 9.26 -2.77
C MET A 209 7.85 8.41 -3.45
N LEU A 210 8.57 8.94 -4.44
CA LEU A 210 9.69 8.23 -5.08
C LEU A 210 10.87 8.02 -4.12
N SER A 211 11.17 8.98 -3.25
CA SER A 211 12.20 8.82 -2.21
C SER A 211 11.85 7.66 -1.26
N ALA A 212 10.62 7.63 -0.76
CA ALA A 212 10.14 6.55 0.12
C ALA A 212 10.12 5.19 -0.60
N ALA A 213 9.67 5.15 -1.85
CA ALA A 213 9.70 3.94 -2.68
C ALA A 213 11.12 3.42 -2.90
N GLY A 214 12.08 4.32 -3.12
CA GLY A 214 13.49 3.98 -3.27
C GLY A 214 14.07 3.34 -2.02
N ALA A 215 13.70 3.83 -0.84
CA ALA A 215 14.13 3.24 0.43
C ALA A 215 13.64 1.79 0.58
N ILE A 216 12.38 1.52 0.25
CA ILE A 216 11.80 0.17 0.28
C ILE A 216 12.45 -0.73 -0.77
N GLY A 217 12.42 -0.33 -2.04
CA GLY A 217 12.88 -1.16 -3.16
C GLY A 217 14.36 -1.56 -3.04
N GLN A 218 15.23 -0.61 -2.67
CA GLN A 218 16.65 -0.87 -2.47
C GLN A 218 16.91 -1.81 -1.29
N ALA A 219 16.18 -1.65 -0.18
CA ALA A 219 16.31 -2.51 0.99
C ALA A 219 15.90 -3.96 0.68
N VAL A 220 14.79 -4.16 -0.02
CA VAL A 220 14.35 -5.48 -0.48
C VAL A 220 15.35 -6.08 -1.46
N ARG A 221 15.86 -5.27 -2.40
CA ARG A 221 16.84 -5.73 -3.38
C ARG A 221 18.15 -6.20 -2.74
N ALA A 222 18.57 -5.55 -1.65
CA ALA A 222 19.76 -5.91 -0.89
C ALA A 222 19.57 -7.19 -0.05
N ALA A 223 18.36 -7.39 0.49
CA ALA A 223 18.07 -8.51 1.41
C ALA A 223 17.66 -9.81 0.70
N SER A 224 17.04 -9.73 -0.48
CA SER A 224 16.58 -10.90 -1.24
C SER A 224 17.09 -10.88 -2.68
N LYS A 225 17.38 -12.08 -3.22
CA LYS A 225 17.80 -12.24 -4.61
C LYS A 225 16.61 -12.27 -5.58
N GLN A 226 15.41 -12.65 -5.12
CA GLN A 226 14.27 -12.93 -6.00
C GLN A 226 12.97 -12.22 -5.61
N ALA A 227 12.76 -11.83 -4.37
CA ALA A 227 11.51 -11.19 -3.94
C ALA A 227 11.22 -9.93 -4.77
N LYS A 228 10.07 -9.87 -5.42
CA LYS A 228 9.57 -8.68 -6.11
C LYS A 228 8.92 -7.74 -5.11
N VAL A 229 8.89 -6.44 -5.41
CA VAL A 229 8.07 -5.47 -4.67
C VAL A 229 6.88 -5.09 -5.54
N GLY A 230 5.68 -5.35 -5.05
CA GLY A 230 4.42 -4.98 -5.70
C GLY A 230 3.75 -3.81 -4.99
N LEU A 231 3.04 -2.99 -5.73
CA LEU A 231 2.18 -1.93 -5.20
C LEU A 231 0.73 -2.41 -5.20
N MET A 232 0.07 -2.35 -4.06
CA MET A 232 -1.38 -2.39 -4.01
C MET A 232 -1.90 -0.99 -4.30
N SER A 233 -2.59 -0.83 -5.41
CA SER A 233 -2.98 0.48 -5.92
C SER A 233 -4.49 0.66 -5.95
N SER A 234 -4.92 1.91 -5.75
CA SER A 234 -6.29 2.34 -5.98
C SER A 234 -6.45 2.90 -7.40
N ALA A 235 -7.66 3.34 -7.74
CA ALA A 235 -7.95 3.86 -9.07
C ALA A 235 -7.05 5.05 -9.47
N PRO A 236 -6.48 5.06 -10.68
CA PRO A 236 -5.48 6.04 -11.08
C PRO A 236 -5.93 7.50 -10.98
N HIS A 237 -7.21 7.80 -11.23
CA HIS A 237 -7.74 9.16 -11.16
C HIS A 237 -7.71 9.74 -9.73
N ILE A 238 -7.78 8.89 -8.70
CA ILE A 238 -7.67 9.32 -7.29
C ILE A 238 -6.25 9.82 -7.03
N HIS A 239 -5.25 9.10 -7.51
CA HIS A 239 -3.84 9.44 -7.31
C HIS A 239 -3.35 10.60 -8.19
N ALA A 240 -4.15 11.04 -9.17
CA ALA A 240 -3.86 12.26 -9.92
C ALA A 240 -3.80 13.50 -8.99
N ALA A 241 -4.54 13.49 -7.87
CA ALA A 241 -4.53 14.57 -6.89
C ALA A 241 -3.15 14.81 -6.25
N GLU A 242 -2.29 13.81 -6.17
CA GLU A 242 -0.91 13.92 -5.66
C GLU A 242 0.16 13.93 -6.77
N GLY A 243 -0.27 13.94 -8.04
CA GLY A 243 0.66 13.92 -9.18
C GLY A 243 1.46 12.65 -9.32
N ARG A 244 0.91 11.49 -8.93
CA ARG A 244 1.59 10.19 -8.98
C ARG A 244 2.16 9.92 -10.37
N ASP A 245 3.44 9.64 -10.43
CA ASP A 245 4.11 9.10 -11.62
C ASP A 245 4.18 7.58 -11.51
N TRP A 246 3.25 6.90 -12.15
CA TRP A 246 3.10 5.45 -12.09
C TRP A 246 4.34 4.71 -12.59
N HIS A 247 4.93 5.18 -13.71
CA HIS A 247 6.13 4.57 -14.27
C HIS A 247 7.31 4.69 -13.31
N ALA A 248 7.61 5.91 -12.86
CA ALA A 248 8.71 6.14 -11.97
C ALA A 248 8.52 5.43 -10.62
N LEU A 249 7.29 5.43 -10.05
CA LEU A 249 6.99 4.80 -8.77
C LEU A 249 7.21 3.29 -8.82
N LEU A 250 6.62 2.62 -9.80
CA LEU A 250 6.72 1.16 -9.93
C LEU A 250 8.14 0.70 -10.25
N HIS A 251 8.86 1.39 -11.13
CA HIS A 251 10.27 1.07 -11.38
C HIS A 251 11.16 1.30 -10.17
N THR A 252 10.87 2.35 -9.39
CA THR A 252 11.60 2.64 -8.15
C THR A 252 11.38 1.55 -7.10
N LEU A 253 10.13 1.13 -6.88
CA LEU A 253 9.80 0.01 -6.01
C LEU A 253 10.43 -1.31 -6.48
N ALA A 254 10.36 -1.58 -7.77
CA ALA A 254 10.89 -2.79 -8.39
C ALA A 254 12.43 -2.90 -8.28
N ALA A 255 13.15 -1.78 -8.15
CA ALA A 255 14.61 -1.74 -8.00
C ALA A 255 15.37 -2.62 -9.03
N GLY A 256 14.95 -2.55 -10.30
CA GLY A 256 15.55 -3.31 -11.42
C GLY A 256 14.99 -4.73 -11.62
N ARG A 257 13.90 -5.09 -10.95
CA ARG A 257 13.09 -6.28 -11.24
C ARG A 257 11.85 -5.91 -12.06
N PRO A 258 11.07 -6.88 -12.59
CA PRO A 258 9.79 -6.56 -13.19
C PRO A 258 8.87 -5.83 -12.20
N PRO A 259 8.24 -4.72 -12.60
CA PRO A 259 7.24 -4.04 -11.79
C PRO A 259 6.02 -4.92 -11.55
N VAL A 260 5.39 -4.77 -10.38
CA VAL A 260 4.19 -5.52 -10.01
C VAL A 260 3.15 -4.56 -9.47
N ASP A 261 1.91 -4.70 -9.89
CA ASP A 261 0.79 -3.89 -9.42
C ASP A 261 -0.45 -4.74 -9.16
N ARG A 262 -1.09 -4.52 -8.02
CA ARG A 262 -2.42 -5.01 -7.72
C ARG A 262 -3.38 -3.84 -7.75
N VAL A 263 -4.26 -3.81 -8.73
CA VAL A 263 -5.28 -2.79 -8.81
C VAL A 263 -6.50 -3.19 -7.97
N HIS A 264 -6.90 -2.30 -7.07
CA HIS A 264 -8.15 -2.43 -6.33
C HIS A 264 -9.33 -2.19 -7.27
N LEU A 265 -10.19 -3.18 -7.39
CA LEU A 265 -11.39 -3.12 -8.20
C LEU A 265 -12.62 -2.83 -7.32
N PRO A 266 -13.70 -2.29 -7.91
CA PRO A 266 -14.94 -2.08 -7.17
C PRO A 266 -15.46 -3.40 -6.58
N GLY A 267 -15.92 -3.36 -5.34
CA GLY A 267 -16.60 -4.49 -4.73
C GLY A 267 -17.85 -4.90 -5.53
N TYR A 268 -18.03 -6.20 -5.73
CA TYR A 268 -19.22 -6.70 -6.41
C TYR A 268 -20.48 -6.53 -5.54
N GLN A 269 -21.54 -6.04 -6.15
CA GLN A 269 -22.85 -5.90 -5.52
C GLN A 269 -23.93 -6.53 -6.41
N GLU A 270 -24.66 -7.51 -5.88
CA GLU A 270 -25.71 -8.21 -6.63
C GLU A 270 -26.84 -7.28 -7.10
N ASN A 271 -27.12 -6.22 -6.36
CA ASN A 271 -28.16 -5.24 -6.70
C ASN A 271 -27.70 -4.24 -7.79
N SER A 272 -26.44 -4.24 -8.17
CA SER A 272 -25.89 -3.31 -9.16
C SER A 272 -24.74 -3.92 -9.98
N PRO A 273 -24.98 -5.04 -10.69
CA PRO A 273 -23.92 -5.72 -11.44
C PRO A 273 -23.37 -4.87 -12.61
N SER A 274 -24.22 -4.01 -13.20
CA SER A 274 -23.76 -3.09 -14.26
C SER A 274 -22.78 -2.04 -13.75
N ASN A 275 -22.95 -1.54 -12.53
CA ASN A 275 -21.99 -0.62 -11.91
C ASN A 275 -20.67 -1.30 -11.63
N TYR A 276 -20.68 -2.57 -11.20
CA TYR A 276 -19.48 -3.36 -11.04
C TYR A 276 -18.71 -3.48 -12.37
N LEU A 277 -19.39 -3.91 -13.44
CA LEU A 277 -18.76 -4.05 -14.76
C LEU A 277 -18.22 -2.73 -15.30
N HIS A 278 -18.97 -1.63 -15.13
CA HIS A 278 -18.50 -0.30 -15.53
C HIS A 278 -17.27 0.12 -14.73
N GLY A 279 -17.31 0.04 -13.43
CA GLY A 279 -16.19 0.38 -12.56
C GLY A 279 -14.97 -0.52 -12.80
N PHE A 280 -15.18 -1.84 -12.95
CA PHE A 280 -14.14 -2.80 -13.26
C PHE A 280 -13.42 -2.44 -14.59
N ASN A 281 -14.17 -2.23 -15.66
CA ASN A 281 -13.59 -1.88 -16.94
C ASN A 281 -12.86 -0.54 -16.91
N MET A 282 -13.47 0.49 -16.33
CA MET A 282 -12.87 1.82 -16.23
C MET A 282 -11.56 1.78 -15.45
N VAL A 283 -11.55 1.18 -14.27
CA VAL A 283 -10.36 1.12 -13.42
C VAL A 283 -9.27 0.27 -14.07
N SER A 284 -9.61 -0.92 -14.59
CA SER A 284 -8.65 -1.81 -15.24
C SER A 284 -8.02 -1.18 -16.47
N MET A 285 -8.80 -0.54 -17.33
CA MET A 285 -8.31 0.12 -18.54
C MET A 285 -7.41 1.32 -18.22
N LEU A 286 -7.84 2.17 -17.28
CA LEU A 286 -7.04 3.31 -16.83
C LEU A 286 -5.73 2.86 -16.21
N THR A 287 -5.78 1.88 -15.29
CA THR A 287 -4.60 1.33 -14.64
C THR A 287 -3.64 0.79 -15.71
N ARG A 288 -4.11 -0.08 -16.58
CA ARG A 288 -3.26 -0.67 -17.63
C ARG A 288 -2.64 0.38 -18.55
N ALA A 289 -3.35 1.46 -18.85
CA ALA A 289 -2.82 2.56 -19.66
C ALA A 289 -1.75 3.41 -18.93
N MET A 290 -1.78 3.42 -17.61
CA MET A 290 -0.86 4.21 -16.78
C MET A 290 0.39 3.42 -16.35
N LEU A 291 0.34 2.08 -16.38
CA LEU A 291 1.44 1.23 -15.94
C LEU A 291 2.52 1.06 -17.03
N PRO A 292 3.79 0.79 -16.64
CA PRO A 292 4.79 0.28 -17.55
C PRO A 292 4.28 -0.99 -18.28
N SER A 293 4.63 -1.16 -19.54
CA SER A 293 4.10 -2.26 -20.38
C SER A 293 4.45 -3.65 -19.87
N GLU A 294 5.59 -3.78 -19.19
CA GLU A 294 6.12 -5.01 -18.59
C GLU A 294 5.58 -5.32 -17.19
N THR A 295 4.70 -4.47 -16.65
CA THR A 295 4.13 -4.67 -15.32
C THR A 295 3.30 -5.94 -15.25
N GLU A 296 3.61 -6.79 -14.26
CA GLU A 296 2.74 -7.88 -13.85
C GLU A 296 1.53 -7.30 -13.09
N VAL A 297 0.33 -7.55 -13.59
CA VAL A 297 -0.89 -6.96 -13.04
C VAL A 297 -1.77 -8.05 -12.41
N TYR A 298 -2.10 -7.86 -11.16
CA TYR A 298 -2.97 -8.74 -10.37
C TYR A 298 -4.25 -7.98 -9.98
N PRO A 299 -5.31 -8.01 -10.79
CA PRO A 299 -6.56 -7.34 -10.45
C PRO A 299 -7.21 -8.03 -9.24
N GLU A 300 -7.55 -7.24 -8.23
CA GLU A 300 -8.24 -7.75 -7.05
C GLU A 300 -9.72 -7.98 -7.33
N LEU A 301 -10.19 -9.18 -7.06
CA LEU A 301 -11.61 -9.49 -7.06
C LEU A 301 -12.12 -9.42 -5.61
N GLU A 302 -12.69 -8.27 -5.26
CA GLU A 302 -13.22 -8.05 -3.94
C GLU A 302 -14.59 -8.73 -3.80
N ASN A 303 -14.65 -9.76 -2.97
CA ASN A 303 -15.86 -10.53 -2.70
C ASN A 303 -16.35 -10.38 -1.26
N PHE A 304 -15.74 -9.50 -0.47
CA PHE A 304 -16.14 -9.24 0.90
C PHE A 304 -17.18 -8.11 0.95
N PRO A 305 -18.30 -8.25 1.67
CA PRO A 305 -19.26 -7.16 1.85
C PRO A 305 -18.63 -6.10 2.77
N PHE A 306 -18.31 -4.93 2.22
CA PHE A 306 -17.72 -3.80 2.95
C PHE A 306 -18.61 -3.20 4.04
N SER A 307 -19.81 -3.62 4.17
CA SER A 307 -20.72 -3.10 5.18
C SER A 307 -21.23 -4.23 6.07
N LEU A 308 -20.93 -4.17 7.36
CA LEU A 308 -21.56 -5.02 8.37
C LEU A 308 -23.09 -4.87 8.37
N PHE A 309 -23.61 -3.78 7.82
CA PHE A 309 -25.03 -3.49 7.66
C PHE A 309 -25.56 -3.86 6.27
N SER A 310 -24.69 -4.25 5.34
CA SER A 310 -25.10 -4.73 4.05
C SER A 310 -25.74 -6.10 4.20
N LYS A 311 -26.98 -6.23 3.73
CA LYS A 311 -27.62 -7.53 3.56
C LYS A 311 -27.13 -8.26 2.31
N SER A 312 -26.02 -7.81 1.71
CA SER A 312 -25.42 -8.48 0.57
C SER A 312 -25.15 -9.94 0.94
N ARG A 313 -25.73 -10.81 0.18
CA ARG A 313 -25.61 -12.23 0.41
C ARG A 313 -24.24 -12.70 -0.04
N ARG A 314 -23.74 -13.72 0.64
CA ARG A 314 -22.53 -14.41 0.21
C ARG A 314 -22.69 -14.83 -1.25
N PHE A 315 -21.63 -14.72 -2.03
CA PHE A 315 -21.60 -15.33 -3.33
C PHE A 315 -22.02 -16.80 -3.16
N THR A 316 -23.07 -17.19 -3.82
CA THR A 316 -23.36 -18.62 -3.99
C THR A 316 -22.34 -19.16 -4.97
N ARG A 317 -21.73 -20.27 -4.59
CA ARG A 317 -20.78 -21.01 -5.43
C ARG A 317 -21.40 -21.40 -6.76
#